data_17296383df5fa13fb06594330f3af28c
#
_entry.id   17296383df5fa13fb06594330f3af28c
#
_cell.length_a   1.000
_cell.length_b   1.000
_cell.length_c   1.000
_cell.angle_alpha   90.00
_cell.angle_beta   90.00
_cell.angle_gamma   90.00
#
_symmetry.space_group_name_H-M   'P 1'
#
loop_
_entity.id
_entity.type
_entity.pdbx_description
1 polymer ?
#
loop_
_entity_poly.entity_id
_entity_poly.type
_entity_poly.pdbx_seq_one_letter_code
_entity_poly.pdbx_strand_id
1 'polypeptide(L)'
;MGRRATRCAWTKQRTRKVSLHFDAIEPFCVARHGGAERFKCVPSVGPRKHQPRLKPCSYATSFETPFTIARRTGSLRRFSCLFLFCAGMAATPLAFAASDKLSAPASTTFAAVTPDHPVSLPQDSGAHPTFRTEWWYATGWLNTPDNRPLGFQVTFFRSATGHDPADPSAFAPSQLIIAHAALSDPALGRLIHDQRIAREGFGLAYAKPANTDVKLDAWKMIRAADGHYDVAIDASGFSLHLVLTPTQAPLIQGEHGYSRKGPRPEQASYYYSEPQLHVTGNVIRPAANGNAAGRDTLVTGMAWLDHEWSSTLLDADAVGWDWLGANLTDGSALMAFKVRRRDGHAQWAHATLRKPDGQITRFGPDQVDFTPIRTWRSPRTSASYPVSMKVRTGPLTWQFDPLMDDQELDSRQSTGAVYWEGAERVSREGVEMGHAYLELTGYADAQRAGQH
;
A
#
# COMPACT_ATOMS: atom_id res chain seq x y z
N MET A 1 69.68 -22.04 2.56
CA MET A 1 69.41 -23.24 3.37
C MET A 1 68.10 -22.98 4.10
N GLY A 2 66.97 -23.63 3.95
CA GLY A 2 66.53 -24.86 3.36
C GLY A 2 64.98 -24.78 3.37
N ARG A 3 64.39 -25.09 2.23
CA ARG A 3 62.93 -25.18 2.02
C ARG A 3 62.36 -26.37 2.79
N ARG A 4 61.14 -26.21 3.38
CA ARG A 4 60.19 -27.36 3.51
C ARG A 4 58.77 -26.87 3.20
N ALA A 5 58.27 -27.44 2.12
CA ALA A 5 56.88 -27.39 1.71
C ALA A 5 56.11 -28.50 2.43
N THR A 6 54.96 -28.19 3.01
CA THR A 6 54.03 -29.18 3.55
C THR A 6 52.81 -29.25 2.64
N ARG A 7 52.61 -30.45 2.02
CA ARG A 7 51.41 -30.79 1.22
C ARG A 7 50.27 -31.16 2.16
N CYS A 8 49.09 -30.54 1.98
CA CYS A 8 47.84 -31.06 2.55
C CYS A 8 47.12 -31.93 1.52
N ALA A 9 46.81 -33.14 1.96
CA ALA A 9 46.10 -34.15 1.19
C ALA A 9 44.58 -33.92 1.26
N TRP A 10 43.92 -34.00 0.10
CA TRP A 10 42.46 -34.01 -0.02
C TRP A 10 41.91 -35.40 0.16
N THR A 11 41.04 -35.63 1.16
CA THR A 11 40.28 -36.86 1.33
C THR A 11 38.93 -36.71 0.64
N LYS A 12 38.68 -37.54 -0.38
CA LYS A 12 37.38 -37.65 -1.04
C LYS A 12 36.38 -38.37 -0.11
N GLN A 13 35.36 -37.67 0.33
CA GLN A 13 34.17 -38.30 0.90
C GLN A 13 33.15 -38.64 -0.21
N ARG A 14 32.76 -39.91 -0.23
CA ARG A 14 31.72 -40.44 -1.11
C ARG A 14 30.34 -39.98 -0.64
N THR A 15 29.61 -39.25 -1.47
CA THR A 15 28.17 -38.99 -1.30
C THR A 15 27.36 -40.24 -1.71
N ARG A 16 26.59 -40.76 -0.75
CA ARG A 16 25.53 -41.75 -1.01
C ARG A 16 24.34 -41.04 -1.64
N LYS A 17 23.91 -41.45 -2.81
CA LYS A 17 22.63 -41.12 -3.40
C LYS A 17 21.52 -41.81 -2.62
N VAL A 18 20.63 -41.03 -1.99
CA VAL A 18 19.34 -41.51 -1.51
C VAL A 18 18.33 -41.19 -2.60
N SER A 19 17.75 -42.23 -3.20
CA SER A 19 16.66 -42.12 -4.17
C SER A 19 15.35 -42.06 -3.39
N LEU A 20 14.65 -40.95 -3.40
CA LEU A 20 13.28 -40.85 -2.90
C LEU A 20 12.34 -40.91 -4.11
N HIS A 21 11.51 -41.94 -4.14
CA HIS A 21 10.37 -42.06 -5.03
C HIS A 21 9.30 -41.09 -4.53
N PHE A 22 8.84 -40.19 -5.39
CA PHE A 22 7.61 -39.43 -5.18
C PHE A 22 6.54 -40.02 -6.08
N ASP A 23 5.50 -40.57 -5.44
CA ASP A 23 4.26 -40.95 -6.10
C ASP A 23 3.51 -39.72 -6.59
N ALA A 24 2.88 -39.86 -7.75
CA ALA A 24 2.15 -38.81 -8.45
C ALA A 24 0.96 -38.30 -7.62
N ILE A 25 0.89 -36.99 -7.40
CA ILE A 25 -0.31 -36.32 -6.91
C ILE A 25 -1.10 -35.84 -8.13
N GLU A 26 -2.32 -36.34 -8.26
CA GLU A 26 -3.29 -35.88 -9.27
C GLU A 26 -3.74 -34.45 -9.00
N PRO A 27 -4.00 -33.61 -10.05
CA PRO A 27 -4.47 -32.26 -9.86
C PRO A 27 -5.96 -32.24 -9.55
N PHE A 28 -6.35 -31.63 -8.43
CA PHE A 28 -7.73 -31.27 -8.09
C PHE A 28 -8.21 -30.12 -8.99
N CYS A 29 -9.21 -30.42 -9.84
CA CYS A 29 -9.95 -29.39 -10.57
C CYS A 29 -11.06 -28.82 -9.68
N VAL A 30 -10.99 -27.53 -9.37
CA VAL A 30 -12.11 -26.77 -8.77
C VAL A 30 -12.89 -26.11 -9.92
N ALA A 31 -14.12 -26.56 -10.13
CA ALA A 31 -15.02 -25.97 -11.09
C ALA A 31 -15.61 -24.64 -10.53
N ARG A 32 -15.35 -23.53 -11.21
CA ARG A 32 -16.11 -22.28 -11.06
C ARG A 32 -17.16 -22.19 -12.16
N HIS A 33 -18.39 -21.92 -11.80
CA HIS A 33 -19.49 -21.65 -12.70
C HIS A 33 -19.34 -20.28 -13.38
N GLY A 34 -19.53 -20.25 -14.70
CA GLY A 34 -19.91 -19.08 -15.48
C GLY A 34 -18.83 -18.57 -16.46
N GLY A 35 -19.02 -18.83 -17.76
CA GLY A 35 -18.33 -18.14 -18.84
C GLY A 35 -17.48 -19.07 -19.74
N ALA A 36 -17.95 -19.25 -20.98
CA ALA A 36 -17.26 -20.08 -21.98
C ALA A 36 -16.03 -19.36 -22.51
N GLU A 37 -14.83 -19.82 -22.17
CA GLU A 37 -13.59 -19.47 -22.84
C GLU A 37 -12.83 -20.72 -23.31
N ARG A 38 -12.32 -20.62 -24.53
CA ARG A 38 -11.61 -21.70 -25.21
C ARG A 38 -10.19 -21.83 -24.64
N PHE A 39 -9.87 -22.98 -24.09
CA PHE A 39 -8.49 -23.31 -23.72
C PHE A 39 -7.70 -23.76 -24.96
N LYS A 40 -6.60 -23.07 -25.27
CA LYS A 40 -5.52 -23.57 -26.12
C LYS A 40 -4.43 -24.18 -25.23
N CYS A 41 -4.24 -25.48 -25.33
CA CYS A 41 -3.07 -26.13 -24.77
C CYS A 41 -1.84 -25.85 -25.62
N VAL A 42 -0.77 -25.34 -25.00
CA VAL A 42 0.54 -25.19 -25.62
C VAL A 42 1.43 -26.35 -25.11
N PRO A 43 2.00 -27.16 -25.99
CA PRO A 43 2.91 -28.21 -25.57
C PRO A 43 4.34 -27.69 -25.39
N SER A 44 5.00 -28.15 -24.33
CA SER A 44 6.41 -27.91 -24.06
C SER A 44 7.30 -28.60 -25.12
N VAL A 45 8.33 -27.91 -25.59
CA VAL A 45 9.29 -28.37 -26.60
C VAL A 45 10.38 -29.22 -25.93
N GLY A 46 10.39 -30.52 -26.22
CA GLY A 46 11.52 -31.42 -26.03
C GLY A 46 11.89 -32.03 -27.39
N PRO A 47 13.13 -32.58 -27.62
CA PRO A 47 13.68 -32.81 -28.95
C PRO A 47 12.99 -33.92 -29.71
N ARG A 48 12.82 -33.70 -31.01
CA ARG A 48 12.16 -34.55 -32.01
C ARG A 48 12.65 -35.99 -32.06
N LYS A 49 11.70 -36.92 -32.09
CA LYS A 49 11.73 -38.13 -32.97
C LYS A 49 10.30 -38.68 -33.15
N HIS A 50 9.91 -38.76 -34.42
CA HIS A 50 8.81 -39.53 -35.03
C HIS A 50 7.36 -39.28 -34.58
N GLN A 51 6.58 -38.69 -35.52
CA GLN A 51 5.12 -38.62 -35.51
C GLN A 51 4.46 -39.97 -35.73
N PRO A 52 3.27 -40.18 -35.16
CA PRO A 52 2.11 -40.62 -35.95
C PRO A 52 0.91 -39.67 -35.81
N ARG A 53 0.16 -39.58 -36.94
CA ARG A 53 -1.06 -38.82 -37.11
C ARG A 53 -2.17 -39.33 -36.19
N LEU A 54 -2.83 -38.46 -35.44
CA LEU A 54 -4.09 -38.77 -34.77
C LEU A 54 -5.24 -37.97 -35.42
N LYS A 55 -6.35 -38.71 -35.70
CA LYS A 55 -7.62 -38.24 -36.25
C LYS A 55 -8.42 -37.43 -35.21
N PRO A 56 -9.32 -36.51 -35.61
CA PRO A 56 -10.16 -35.76 -34.68
C PRO A 56 -11.35 -36.60 -34.21
N CYS A 57 -11.62 -36.65 -32.89
CA CYS A 57 -12.86 -37.14 -32.32
C CYS A 57 -13.84 -36.01 -32.15
N SER A 58 -14.96 -36.08 -32.89
CA SER A 58 -16.17 -35.28 -32.72
C SER A 58 -17.11 -35.96 -31.73
N TYR A 59 -17.52 -35.26 -30.69
CA TYR A 59 -18.71 -35.61 -29.91
C TYR A 59 -19.68 -34.46 -29.96
N ALA A 60 -20.82 -34.72 -30.61
CA ALA A 60 -22.01 -33.94 -30.53
C ALA A 60 -22.97 -34.55 -29.52
N THR A 61 -23.45 -33.80 -28.54
CA THR A 61 -24.70 -34.13 -27.85
C THR A 61 -25.46 -32.83 -27.57
N SER A 62 -26.56 -32.70 -28.28
CA SER A 62 -27.65 -31.76 -28.08
C SER A 62 -28.51 -32.21 -26.90
N PHE A 63 -28.88 -31.30 -26.00
CA PHE A 63 -30.09 -31.40 -25.17
C PHE A 63 -30.69 -30.00 -25.01
N GLU A 64 -31.79 -29.79 -25.75
CA GLU A 64 -32.76 -28.72 -25.51
C GLU A 64 -33.83 -29.23 -24.56
N THR A 65 -34.19 -28.47 -23.51
CA THR A 65 -35.53 -28.47 -22.96
C THR A 65 -35.87 -27.08 -22.37
N PRO A 66 -37.03 -26.51 -22.66
CA PRO A 66 -37.45 -25.21 -22.18
C PRO A 66 -38.16 -25.29 -20.86
N PHE A 67 -37.84 -24.43 -19.86
CA PHE A 67 -38.63 -24.23 -18.66
C PHE A 67 -39.47 -22.98 -18.79
N THR A 68 -40.82 -23.25 -18.83
CA THR A 68 -41.91 -22.25 -18.82
C THR A 68 -42.18 -21.82 -17.39
N ILE A 69 -42.11 -20.54 -17.07
CA ILE A 69 -42.55 -19.99 -15.79
C ILE A 69 -44.02 -19.65 -15.83
N ALA A 70 -44.83 -20.42 -15.08
CA ALA A 70 -46.25 -20.12 -14.84
C ALA A 70 -46.39 -19.24 -13.58
N ARG A 71 -46.94 -18.03 -13.78
CA ARG A 71 -47.49 -17.20 -12.70
C ARG A 71 -48.79 -17.80 -12.22
N ARG A 72 -48.94 -18.00 -10.94
CA ARG A 72 -50.24 -18.22 -10.28
C ARG A 72 -50.50 -17.17 -9.23
N THR A 73 -51.50 -16.34 -9.49
CA THR A 73 -52.23 -15.51 -8.54
C THR A 73 -53.31 -16.37 -7.88
N GLY A 74 -53.48 -16.24 -6.57
CA GLY A 74 -54.57 -16.93 -5.83
C GLY A 74 -54.63 -16.42 -4.41
N SER A 75 -55.46 -15.49 -4.14
CA SER A 75 -56.72 -15.38 -3.39
C SER A 75 -56.72 -15.91 -1.95
N LEU A 76 -56.99 -14.96 -1.05
CA LEU A 76 -57.36 -15.15 0.37
C LEU A 76 -58.51 -16.14 0.54
N ARG A 77 -58.46 -17.02 1.53
CA ARG A 77 -59.63 -17.46 2.28
C ARG A 77 -59.26 -17.63 3.76
N ARG A 78 -60.05 -16.92 4.59
CA ARG A 78 -60.16 -17.06 6.04
C ARG A 78 -60.81 -18.41 6.36
N PHE A 79 -60.27 -19.11 7.37
CA PHE A 79 -61.10 -20.12 8.15
C PHE A 79 -60.83 -19.90 9.64
N SER A 80 -61.88 -19.45 10.28
CA SER A 80 -62.05 -19.53 11.75
C SER A 80 -62.47 -20.95 12.09
N CYS A 81 -61.86 -21.57 13.09
CA CYS A 81 -62.47 -22.62 13.89
C CYS A 81 -62.05 -22.47 15.35
N LEU A 82 -63.07 -22.26 16.10
CA LEU A 82 -63.16 -22.19 17.55
C LEU A 82 -63.27 -23.63 18.11
N PHE A 83 -62.43 -23.99 19.09
CA PHE A 83 -62.75 -25.03 20.06
C PHE A 83 -62.07 -24.72 21.40
N LEU A 84 -62.99 -24.53 22.40
CA LEU A 84 -62.70 -24.58 23.84
C LEU A 84 -62.50 -26.06 24.28
N PHE A 85 -61.56 -26.29 25.21
CA PHE A 85 -61.91 -26.92 26.51
C PHE A 85 -60.67 -27.11 27.39
N CYS A 86 -60.73 -26.58 28.57
CA CYS A 86 -60.19 -26.86 29.90
C CYS A 86 -59.20 -27.99 30.12
N ALA A 87 -58.13 -27.71 30.84
CA ALA A 87 -57.88 -28.30 32.17
C ALA A 87 -56.62 -27.65 32.78
N GLY A 88 -56.72 -27.19 34.01
CA GLY A 88 -55.70 -26.56 34.77
C GLY A 88 -54.61 -27.52 35.22
N MET A 89 -53.34 -27.04 35.12
CA MET A 89 -52.23 -27.47 35.94
C MET A 89 -51.45 -26.24 36.35
N ALA A 90 -51.33 -26.05 37.64
CA ALA A 90 -50.55 -25.01 38.25
C ALA A 90 -49.05 -25.21 37.86
N ALA A 91 -48.54 -24.39 36.96
CA ALA A 91 -47.12 -24.30 36.69
C ALA A 91 -46.57 -23.10 37.48
N THR A 92 -45.78 -23.37 38.47
CA THR A 92 -44.95 -22.38 39.14
C THR A 92 -44.03 -21.68 38.10
N PRO A 93 -43.99 -20.35 38.08
CA PRO A 93 -43.01 -19.68 37.19
C PRO A 93 -41.64 -19.87 37.79
N LEU A 94 -40.80 -20.71 37.15
CA LEU A 94 -39.38 -20.63 37.27
C LEU A 94 -38.97 -19.30 36.65
N ALA A 95 -38.66 -18.34 37.51
CA ALA A 95 -38.02 -17.09 37.13
C ALA A 95 -36.60 -17.41 36.61
N PHE A 96 -36.44 -17.55 35.32
CA PHE A 96 -35.15 -17.43 34.67
C PHE A 96 -34.74 -15.95 34.77
N ALA A 97 -33.99 -15.62 35.81
CA ALA A 97 -33.22 -14.38 35.86
C ALA A 97 -32.00 -14.52 34.94
N ALA A 98 -32.24 -14.46 33.63
CA ALA A 98 -31.21 -14.28 32.66
C ALA A 98 -31.04 -12.76 32.42
N SER A 99 -30.42 -12.09 33.38
CA SER A 99 -29.82 -10.77 33.15
C SER A 99 -28.35 -10.97 32.79
N ASP A 100 -28.09 -11.64 31.70
CA ASP A 100 -26.85 -11.39 30.96
C ASP A 100 -27.02 -10.02 30.31
N LYS A 101 -26.65 -8.98 31.05
CA LYS A 101 -26.22 -7.73 30.43
C LYS A 101 -25.07 -8.15 29.51
N LEU A 102 -25.34 -8.32 28.22
CA LEU A 102 -24.30 -8.22 27.22
C LEU A 102 -23.62 -6.87 27.47
N SER A 103 -22.49 -6.91 28.17
CA SER A 103 -21.60 -5.77 28.27
C SER A 103 -21.31 -5.36 26.85
N ALA A 104 -21.66 -4.12 26.49
CA ALA A 104 -21.23 -3.57 25.20
C ALA A 104 -19.72 -3.81 25.11
N PRO A 105 -19.20 -4.26 23.97
CA PRO A 105 -17.77 -4.49 23.82
C PRO A 105 -17.04 -3.21 24.24
N ALA A 106 -16.06 -3.35 25.14
CA ALA A 106 -15.25 -2.22 25.60
C ALA A 106 -14.69 -1.54 24.36
N SER A 107 -15.03 -0.26 24.15
CA SER A 107 -14.49 0.50 23.03
C SER A 107 -12.98 0.57 23.23
N THR A 108 -12.21 0.00 22.31
CA THR A 108 -10.75 0.07 22.35
C THR A 108 -10.35 1.54 22.30
N THR A 109 -9.73 2.03 23.37
CA THR A 109 -9.23 3.41 23.44
C THR A 109 -7.82 3.42 22.87
N PHE A 110 -7.61 4.14 21.77
CA PHE A 110 -6.29 4.34 21.19
C PHE A 110 -5.55 5.49 21.88
N ALA A 111 -4.21 5.43 21.86
CA ALA A 111 -3.36 6.50 22.38
C ALA A 111 -3.59 7.80 21.59
N ALA A 112 -3.60 8.92 22.30
CA ALA A 112 -3.70 10.25 21.67
C ALA A 112 -2.31 10.76 21.28
N VAL A 113 -2.26 11.53 20.22
CA VAL A 113 -1.07 12.32 19.83
C VAL A 113 -1.09 13.60 20.63
N THR A 114 -0.02 13.88 21.38
CA THR A 114 0.11 15.07 22.25
C THR A 114 1.43 15.78 21.99
N PRO A 115 1.52 17.11 22.21
CA PRO A 115 2.76 17.87 22.01
C PRO A 115 3.86 17.53 23.02
N ASP A 116 3.52 16.85 24.14
CA ASP A 116 4.45 16.56 25.24
C ASP A 116 5.37 15.35 24.95
N HIS A 117 5.17 14.66 23.84
CA HIS A 117 5.95 13.51 23.43
C HIS A 117 6.74 13.82 22.16
N PRO A 118 8.00 14.26 22.26
CA PRO A 118 8.85 14.45 21.09
C PRO A 118 9.20 13.10 20.45
N VAL A 119 9.23 13.05 19.12
CA VAL A 119 9.74 11.92 18.37
C VAL A 119 11.23 11.73 18.67
N SER A 120 11.61 10.52 19.08
CA SER A 120 12.97 10.14 19.51
C SER A 120 13.50 9.00 18.65
N LEU A 121 14.50 9.29 17.81
CA LEU A 121 15.14 8.29 16.97
C LEU A 121 16.44 7.78 17.59
N PRO A 122 16.75 6.48 17.45
CA PRO A 122 16.06 5.47 16.63
C PRO A 122 14.88 4.76 17.31
N GLN A 123 14.51 5.10 18.55
CA GLN A 123 13.48 4.37 19.32
C GLN A 123 12.11 4.33 18.61
N ASP A 124 11.74 5.45 17.96
CA ASP A 124 10.47 5.60 17.25
C ASP A 124 10.58 5.24 15.76
N SER A 125 11.60 4.43 15.37
CA SER A 125 11.68 3.92 14.00
C SER A 125 10.77 2.72 13.75
N GLY A 126 10.32 2.04 14.81
CA GLY A 126 9.47 0.86 14.73
C GLY A 126 7.99 1.16 14.89
N ALA A 127 7.19 0.10 15.04
CA ALA A 127 5.74 0.21 15.12
C ALA A 127 5.25 0.71 16.48
N HIS A 128 4.14 1.47 16.47
CA HIS A 128 3.45 2.06 17.61
C HIS A 128 2.03 1.46 17.76
N PRO A 129 1.88 0.19 18.19
CA PRO A 129 0.63 -0.55 18.12
C PRO A 129 -0.49 0.02 19.01
N THR A 130 -0.20 0.92 19.95
CA THR A 130 -1.18 1.63 20.77
C THR A 130 -1.93 2.72 20.00
N PHE A 131 -1.41 3.15 18.86
CA PHE A 131 -2.08 4.09 17.97
C PHE A 131 -2.94 3.37 16.93
N ARG A 132 -3.96 4.04 16.41
CA ARG A 132 -4.93 3.45 15.51
C ARG A 132 -4.34 3.13 14.14
N THR A 133 -3.55 4.05 13.57
CA THR A 133 -2.98 3.92 12.24
C THR A 133 -1.52 4.40 12.20
N GLU A 134 -0.75 3.82 11.29
CA GLU A 134 0.66 4.10 11.11
C GLU A 134 1.09 3.69 9.71
N TRP A 135 2.06 4.40 9.12
CA TRP A 135 2.63 4.01 7.84
C TRP A 135 4.10 4.37 7.68
N TRP A 136 4.79 3.54 6.93
CA TRP A 136 6.11 3.76 6.37
C TRP A 136 5.92 3.92 4.87
N TYR A 137 6.24 5.08 4.33
CA TYR A 137 5.98 5.46 2.96
C TYR A 137 7.29 5.89 2.29
N ALA A 138 7.83 5.02 1.42
CA ALA A 138 9.04 5.28 0.67
C ALA A 138 8.70 5.56 -0.79
N THR A 139 9.16 6.70 -1.29
CA THR A 139 8.97 7.12 -2.67
C THR A 139 10.28 7.63 -3.25
N GLY A 140 10.42 7.58 -4.57
CA GLY A 140 11.66 8.05 -5.15
C GLY A 140 11.69 8.11 -6.66
N TRP A 141 12.79 8.69 -7.09
CA TRP A 141 13.19 8.80 -8.48
C TRP A 141 14.41 7.93 -8.73
N LEU A 142 14.34 7.06 -9.73
CA LEU A 142 15.40 6.14 -10.12
C LEU A 142 15.86 6.43 -11.54
N ASN A 143 17.10 6.10 -11.82
CA ASN A 143 17.67 6.13 -13.15
C ASN A 143 18.24 4.75 -13.50
N THR A 144 17.96 4.30 -14.71
CA THR A 144 18.60 3.12 -15.30
C THR A 144 20.01 3.46 -15.82
N PRO A 145 20.88 2.48 -16.14
CA PRO A 145 22.20 2.74 -16.68
C PRO A 145 22.22 3.51 -18.00
N ASP A 146 21.13 3.41 -18.79
CA ASP A 146 20.91 4.19 -20.00
C ASP A 146 20.17 5.51 -19.74
N ASN A 147 20.19 5.97 -18.48
CA ASN A 147 19.67 7.25 -17.98
C ASN A 147 18.18 7.46 -18.23
N ARG A 148 17.38 6.40 -18.23
CA ARG A 148 15.91 6.51 -18.28
C ARG A 148 15.36 6.66 -16.87
N PRO A 149 14.49 7.65 -16.64
CA PRO A 149 13.89 7.88 -15.34
C PRO A 149 12.77 6.88 -15.08
N LEU A 150 12.67 6.47 -13.81
CA LEU A 150 11.58 5.70 -13.24
C LEU A 150 11.16 6.36 -11.92
N GLY A 151 9.88 6.23 -11.55
CA GLY A 151 9.40 6.54 -10.20
C GLY A 151 9.03 5.26 -9.47
N PHE A 152 9.15 5.24 -8.14
CA PHE A 152 8.65 4.14 -7.33
C PHE A 152 7.95 4.64 -6.06
N GLN A 153 7.03 3.83 -5.57
CA GLN A 153 6.37 4.00 -4.28
C GLN A 153 6.25 2.63 -3.61
N VAL A 154 6.54 2.57 -2.32
CA VAL A 154 6.32 1.42 -1.44
C VAL A 154 5.78 1.94 -0.12
N THR A 155 4.57 1.51 0.24
CA THR A 155 3.97 1.86 1.52
C THR A 155 3.59 0.60 2.28
N PHE A 156 3.94 0.57 3.56
CA PHE A 156 3.37 -0.36 4.52
C PHE A 156 2.52 0.43 5.50
N PHE A 157 1.29 -0.02 5.71
CA PHE A 157 0.39 0.51 6.72
C PHE A 157 0.17 -0.53 7.81
N ARG A 158 0.07 -0.06 9.04
CA ARG A 158 -0.47 -0.81 10.17
C ARG A 158 -1.76 -0.13 10.62
N SER A 159 -2.81 -0.89 10.78
CA SER A 159 -4.09 -0.38 11.28
C SER A 159 -4.63 -1.27 12.38
N ALA A 160 -4.86 -0.69 13.55
CA ALA A 160 -5.55 -1.37 14.64
C ALA A 160 -7.05 -1.46 14.32
N THR A 161 -7.63 -2.65 14.47
CA THR A 161 -9.02 -2.91 14.10
C THR A 161 -10.03 -2.48 15.17
N GLY A 162 -9.56 -2.24 16.41
CA GLY A 162 -10.43 -2.07 17.56
C GLY A 162 -10.99 -3.39 18.12
N HIS A 163 -10.52 -4.53 17.63
CA HIS A 163 -10.81 -5.83 18.23
C HIS A 163 -10.24 -5.90 19.65
N ASP A 164 -10.92 -6.63 20.55
CA ASP A 164 -10.47 -6.75 21.93
C ASP A 164 -9.05 -7.35 21.99
N PRO A 165 -8.06 -6.62 22.49
CA PRO A 165 -6.70 -7.14 22.61
C PRO A 165 -6.57 -8.29 23.61
N ALA A 166 -7.57 -8.49 24.49
CA ALA A 166 -7.62 -9.60 25.44
C ALA A 166 -8.22 -10.89 24.84
N ASP A 167 -8.68 -10.86 23.57
CA ASP A 167 -9.16 -12.06 22.90
C ASP A 167 -8.01 -13.08 22.78
N PRO A 168 -8.13 -14.27 23.40
CA PRO A 168 -7.08 -15.27 23.38
C PRO A 168 -6.89 -15.96 22.02
N SER A 169 -7.75 -15.68 21.05
CA SER A 169 -7.68 -16.30 19.73
C SER A 169 -6.46 -15.81 18.95
N ALA A 170 -5.56 -16.71 18.58
CA ALA A 170 -4.47 -16.41 17.65
C ALA A 170 -4.98 -15.95 16.27
N PHE A 171 -6.29 -16.07 16.01
CA PHE A 171 -6.95 -15.62 14.79
C PHE A 171 -7.65 -14.26 14.95
N ALA A 172 -7.66 -13.66 16.14
CA ALA A 172 -8.21 -12.34 16.35
C ALA A 172 -7.48 -11.29 15.47
N PRO A 173 -8.19 -10.49 14.68
CA PRO A 173 -7.56 -9.53 13.78
C PRO A 173 -7.26 -8.22 14.52
N SER A 174 -6.42 -8.25 15.55
CA SER A 174 -6.10 -7.04 16.35
C SER A 174 -5.40 -5.95 15.53
N GLN A 175 -4.55 -6.36 14.60
CA GLN A 175 -3.83 -5.47 13.68
C GLN A 175 -3.98 -5.98 12.24
N LEU A 176 -4.12 -5.05 11.31
CA LEU A 176 -3.99 -5.27 9.86
C LEU A 176 -2.68 -4.67 9.38
N ILE A 177 -1.98 -5.42 8.54
CA ILE A 177 -0.85 -4.93 7.75
C ILE A 177 -1.33 -4.84 6.31
N ILE A 178 -1.16 -3.66 5.71
CA ILE A 178 -1.50 -3.38 4.32
C ILE A 178 -0.22 -2.92 3.63
N ALA A 179 -0.03 -3.32 2.38
CA ALA A 179 1.11 -2.84 1.60
C ALA A 179 0.68 -2.49 0.19
N HIS A 180 1.19 -1.36 -0.29
CA HIS A 180 1.08 -0.92 -1.67
C HIS A 180 2.48 -0.80 -2.25
N ALA A 181 2.62 -1.15 -3.53
CA ALA A 181 3.83 -0.89 -4.28
C ALA A 181 3.48 -0.46 -5.69
N ALA A 182 4.23 0.49 -6.22
CA ALA A 182 4.00 1.04 -7.55
C ALA A 182 5.32 1.37 -8.24
N LEU A 183 5.28 1.30 -9.57
CA LEU A 183 6.37 1.68 -10.46
C LEU A 183 5.82 2.58 -11.58
N SER A 184 6.39 3.77 -11.70
CA SER A 184 6.16 4.71 -12.79
C SER A 184 7.24 4.54 -13.84
N ASP A 185 6.88 4.02 -15.02
CA ASP A 185 7.76 3.89 -16.17
C ASP A 185 7.13 4.60 -17.38
N PRO A 186 7.68 5.72 -17.86
CA PRO A 186 7.17 6.41 -19.04
C PRO A 186 7.06 5.52 -20.28
N ALA A 187 7.88 4.47 -20.39
CA ALA A 187 7.80 3.54 -21.51
C ALA A 187 6.53 2.66 -21.48
N LEU A 188 5.91 2.51 -20.31
CA LEU A 188 4.63 1.82 -20.14
C LEU A 188 3.43 2.76 -20.27
N GLY A 189 3.64 4.08 -20.16
CA GLY A 189 2.63 5.12 -20.28
C GLY A 189 1.60 5.16 -19.15
N ARG A 190 1.75 4.33 -18.13
CA ARG A 190 0.88 4.25 -16.95
C ARG A 190 1.62 3.68 -15.75
N LEU A 191 1.15 4.03 -14.56
CA LEU A 191 1.57 3.38 -13.32
C LEU A 191 1.22 1.88 -13.36
N ILE A 192 2.15 1.03 -12.96
CA ILE A 192 1.87 -0.35 -12.59
C ILE A 192 1.98 -0.48 -11.08
N HIS A 193 1.03 -1.17 -10.47
CA HIS A 193 0.95 -1.29 -9.01
C HIS A 193 0.39 -2.64 -8.59
N ASP A 194 0.64 -2.99 -7.34
CA ASP A 194 0.08 -4.14 -6.66
C ASP A 194 -0.22 -3.79 -5.20
N GLN A 195 -1.11 -4.53 -4.56
CA GLN A 195 -1.55 -4.28 -3.19
C GLN A 195 -1.80 -5.58 -2.44
N ARG A 196 -1.54 -5.57 -1.14
CA ARG A 196 -1.77 -6.70 -0.25
C ARG A 196 -2.37 -6.22 1.06
N ILE A 197 -3.15 -7.10 1.69
CA ILE A 197 -3.69 -6.91 3.04
C ILE A 197 -3.75 -8.25 3.75
N ALA A 198 -3.30 -8.28 5.00
CA ALA A 198 -3.47 -9.41 5.89
C ALA A 198 -3.60 -8.94 7.34
N ARG A 199 -4.25 -9.77 8.18
CA ARG A 199 -4.12 -9.61 9.63
C ARG A 199 -2.69 -9.96 10.07
N GLU A 200 -2.23 -9.28 11.11
CA GLU A 200 -0.95 -9.61 11.74
C GLU A 200 -0.96 -11.05 12.28
N GLY A 201 0.17 -11.72 12.19
CA GLY A 201 0.39 -13.01 12.83
C GLY A 201 1.10 -14.05 11.96
N PHE A 202 1.41 -15.19 12.60
CA PHE A 202 2.02 -16.38 12.00
C PHE A 202 3.36 -16.14 11.28
N GLY A 203 4.02 -15.01 11.56
CA GLY A 203 5.25 -14.61 10.85
C GLY A 203 5.05 -14.22 9.38
N LEU A 204 3.79 -14.15 8.92
CA LEU A 204 3.44 -13.79 7.55
C LEU A 204 3.21 -12.29 7.38
N ALA A 205 2.62 -11.64 8.39
CA ALA A 205 2.41 -10.21 8.41
C ALA A 205 2.72 -9.67 9.80
N TYR A 206 3.53 -8.61 9.88
CA TYR A 206 3.88 -7.95 11.14
C TYR A 206 4.49 -6.56 10.90
N ALA A 207 4.45 -5.73 11.96
CA ALA A 207 5.25 -4.52 12.10
C ALA A 207 5.86 -4.52 13.52
N LYS A 208 7.19 -4.59 13.63
CA LYS A 208 7.88 -4.71 14.92
C LYS A 208 8.09 -3.37 15.59
N PRO A 209 7.94 -3.29 16.93
CA PRO A 209 8.37 -2.11 17.70
C PRO A 209 9.89 -1.89 17.65
N ALA A 210 10.32 -0.69 18.04
CA ALA A 210 11.71 -0.27 18.27
C ALA A 210 12.60 -0.11 17.03
N ASN A 211 12.28 -0.71 15.90
CA ASN A 211 12.99 -0.48 14.63
C ASN A 211 12.07 -0.81 13.47
N THR A 212 12.26 -0.16 12.31
CA THR A 212 11.52 -0.51 11.11
C THR A 212 11.83 -1.96 10.71
N ASP A 213 10.88 -2.83 10.91
CA ASP A 213 10.87 -4.21 10.43
C ASP A 213 9.41 -4.56 10.15
N VAL A 214 8.97 -4.26 8.93
CA VAL A 214 7.62 -4.49 8.47
C VAL A 214 7.60 -5.50 7.35
N LYS A 215 6.65 -6.42 7.41
CA LYS A 215 6.54 -7.52 6.47
C LYS A 215 5.08 -7.84 6.17
N LEU A 216 4.82 -8.19 4.93
CA LEU A 216 3.57 -8.76 4.47
C LEU A 216 3.87 -9.81 3.39
N ASP A 217 3.79 -11.08 3.75
CA ASP A 217 4.18 -12.22 2.92
C ASP A 217 5.67 -12.12 2.50
N ALA A 218 5.98 -12.03 1.22
CA ALA A 218 7.34 -11.82 0.70
C ALA A 218 7.78 -10.35 0.69
N TRP A 219 6.84 -9.41 0.80
CA TRP A 219 7.15 -7.97 0.80
C TRP A 219 7.67 -7.52 2.15
N LYS A 220 8.72 -6.71 2.13
CA LYS A 220 9.34 -6.22 3.37
C LYS A 220 10.03 -4.88 3.20
N MET A 221 10.13 -4.15 4.31
CA MET A 221 11.00 -2.99 4.50
C MET A 221 11.65 -3.14 5.87
N ILE A 222 12.97 -3.25 5.90
CA ILE A 222 13.74 -3.51 7.12
C ILE A 222 14.86 -2.49 7.22
N ARG A 223 14.94 -1.78 8.34
CA ARG A 223 16.05 -0.89 8.66
C ARG A 223 17.16 -1.67 9.34
N ALA A 224 18.33 -1.68 8.74
CA ALA A 224 19.51 -2.33 9.27
C ALA A 224 20.17 -1.52 10.41
N ALA A 225 21.14 -2.13 11.09
CA ALA A 225 21.80 -1.51 12.24
C ALA A 225 22.63 -0.25 11.89
N ASP A 226 23.13 -0.13 10.68
CA ASP A 226 23.83 1.05 10.14
C ASP A 226 22.88 2.12 9.59
N GLY A 227 21.57 1.87 9.63
CA GLY A 227 20.51 2.81 9.27
C GLY A 227 20.00 2.72 7.84
N HIS A 228 20.58 1.91 6.95
CA HIS A 228 20.01 1.73 5.62
C HIS A 228 18.72 0.88 5.68
N TYR A 229 17.88 0.99 4.66
CA TYR A 229 16.65 0.22 4.53
C TYR A 229 16.78 -0.78 3.38
N ASP A 230 16.55 -2.07 3.67
CA ASP A 230 16.34 -3.10 2.67
C ASP A 230 14.86 -3.17 2.31
N VAL A 231 14.53 -2.88 1.06
CA VAL A 231 13.18 -2.96 0.51
C VAL A 231 13.12 -4.08 -0.52
N ALA A 232 12.25 -5.06 -0.29
CA ALA A 232 12.03 -6.15 -1.23
C ALA A 232 10.54 -6.31 -1.51
N ILE A 233 10.16 -6.12 -2.76
CA ILE A 233 8.80 -6.19 -3.28
C ILE A 233 8.79 -7.10 -4.51
N ASP A 234 8.08 -8.21 -4.42
CA ASP A 234 7.79 -9.10 -5.54
C ASP A 234 6.29 -8.97 -5.88
N ALA A 235 5.97 -7.99 -6.73
CA ALA A 235 4.64 -7.70 -7.19
C ALA A 235 4.24 -8.55 -8.40
N SER A 236 2.95 -8.62 -8.72
CA SER A 236 2.44 -9.43 -9.82
C SER A 236 2.93 -8.97 -11.21
N GLY A 237 3.37 -7.73 -11.35
CA GLY A 237 3.80 -7.15 -12.62
C GLY A 237 5.21 -6.57 -12.64
N PHE A 238 5.88 -6.51 -11.49
CA PHE A 238 7.23 -5.96 -11.34
C PHE A 238 7.86 -6.40 -10.03
N SER A 239 9.18 -6.22 -9.88
CA SER A 239 9.85 -6.37 -8.59
C SER A 239 10.76 -5.18 -8.31
N LEU A 240 10.86 -4.80 -7.04
CA LEU A 240 11.76 -3.77 -6.52
C LEU A 240 12.61 -4.40 -5.43
N HIS A 241 13.93 -4.46 -5.63
CA HIS A 241 14.88 -4.87 -4.61
C HIS A 241 15.86 -3.72 -4.42
N LEU A 242 15.59 -2.85 -3.45
CA LEU A 242 16.26 -1.57 -3.26
C LEU A 242 16.93 -1.49 -1.89
N VAL A 243 18.08 -0.84 -1.85
CA VAL A 243 18.75 -0.39 -0.64
C VAL A 243 18.66 1.12 -0.60
N LEU A 244 18.04 1.66 0.48
CA LEU A 244 17.90 3.10 0.70
C LEU A 244 18.87 3.51 1.80
N THR A 245 19.89 4.29 1.46
CA THR A 245 20.96 4.68 2.39
C THR A 245 20.79 6.14 2.79
N PRO A 246 20.61 6.46 4.09
CA PRO A 246 20.54 7.83 4.58
C PRO A 246 21.83 8.59 4.26
N THR A 247 21.69 9.77 3.66
CA THR A 247 22.81 10.69 3.42
C THR A 247 22.78 11.90 4.35
N GLN A 248 21.68 12.09 5.05
CA GLN A 248 21.44 13.21 5.96
C GLN A 248 20.67 12.72 7.18
N ALA A 249 20.64 13.53 8.25
CA ALA A 249 19.81 13.25 9.43
C ALA A 249 18.33 13.29 9.09
N PRO A 250 17.48 12.53 9.80
CA PRO A 250 16.04 12.63 9.69
C PRO A 250 15.52 14.05 9.86
N LEU A 251 14.42 14.37 9.22
CA LEU A 251 13.70 15.63 9.30
C LEU A 251 12.48 15.47 10.19
N ILE A 252 12.56 15.94 11.43
CA ILE A 252 11.45 15.89 12.38
C ILE A 252 10.40 16.94 11.97
N GLN A 253 9.20 16.48 11.64
CA GLN A 253 8.12 17.33 11.14
C GLN A 253 7.36 18.04 12.29
N GLY A 254 6.68 19.12 11.96
CA GLY A 254 5.94 19.90 12.97
C GLY A 254 6.81 20.40 14.13
N GLU A 255 6.28 20.37 15.33
CA GLU A 255 7.01 20.74 16.56
C GLU A 255 7.48 19.47 17.25
N HIS A 256 8.78 19.14 17.15
CA HIS A 256 9.38 17.94 17.72
C HIS A 256 8.69 16.63 17.32
N GLY A 257 8.08 16.58 16.13
CA GLY A 257 7.35 15.42 15.63
C GLY A 257 5.83 15.54 15.78
N TYR A 258 5.33 16.44 16.60
CA TYR A 258 3.90 16.73 16.65
C TYR A 258 3.47 17.57 15.43
N SER A 259 2.87 16.89 14.45
CA SER A 259 2.48 17.46 13.15
C SER A 259 0.96 17.62 13.07
N ARG A 260 0.47 18.85 13.14
CA ARG A 260 -0.96 19.13 13.02
C ARG A 260 -1.46 18.90 11.60
N LYS A 261 -2.66 18.30 11.50
CA LYS A 261 -3.39 18.03 10.25
C LYS A 261 -4.70 18.80 10.14
N GLY A 262 -5.00 19.59 11.16
CA GLY A 262 -6.23 20.40 11.21
C GLY A 262 -6.20 21.46 12.28
N PRO A 263 -7.29 22.24 12.39
CA PRO A 263 -7.39 23.37 13.34
C PRO A 263 -7.46 22.93 14.80
N ARG A 264 -7.94 21.72 15.09
CA ARG A 264 -8.02 21.21 16.45
C ARG A 264 -6.73 20.50 16.87
N PRO A 265 -6.29 20.60 18.12
CA PRO A 265 -5.04 19.97 18.60
C PRO A 265 -5.00 18.45 18.40
N GLU A 266 -6.12 17.75 18.62
CA GLU A 266 -6.21 16.30 18.47
C GLU A 266 -6.09 15.82 17.02
N GLN A 267 -6.19 16.72 16.04
CA GLN A 267 -5.97 16.43 14.63
C GLN A 267 -4.47 16.52 14.31
N ALA A 268 -3.72 15.56 14.77
CA ALA A 268 -2.28 15.52 14.65
C ALA A 268 -1.77 14.10 14.48
N SER A 269 -0.55 13.98 14.01
CA SER A 269 0.24 12.75 13.98
C SER A 269 1.59 13.00 14.64
N TYR A 270 2.26 11.93 15.06
CA TYR A 270 3.71 11.94 15.17
C TYR A 270 4.29 11.63 13.79
N TYR A 271 5.31 12.41 13.39
CA TYR A 271 5.77 12.39 12.01
C TYR A 271 7.24 12.78 11.90
N TYR A 272 8.01 11.97 11.22
CA TYR A 272 9.32 12.32 10.71
C TYR A 272 9.50 11.83 9.28
N SER A 273 10.44 12.47 8.58
CA SER A 273 10.84 12.10 7.22
C SER A 273 12.34 11.77 7.19
N GLU A 274 12.73 10.90 6.28
CA GLU A 274 14.13 10.71 5.88
C GLU A 274 14.28 11.09 4.39
N PRO A 275 14.56 12.37 4.11
CA PRO A 275 14.85 12.80 2.76
C PRO A 275 16.27 12.47 2.32
N GLN A 276 16.55 12.62 1.02
CA GLN A 276 17.90 12.44 0.45
C GLN A 276 18.47 11.03 0.73
N LEU A 277 17.61 9.99 0.67
CA LEU A 277 18.05 8.60 0.74
C LEU A 277 18.67 8.21 -0.60
N HIS A 278 19.96 7.90 -0.62
CA HIS A 278 20.60 7.35 -1.82
C HIS A 278 20.09 5.93 -2.10
N VAL A 279 19.66 5.67 -3.32
CA VAL A 279 19.08 4.38 -3.72
C VAL A 279 20.04 3.64 -4.65
N THR A 280 20.23 2.36 -4.35
CA THR A 280 20.81 1.37 -5.26
C THR A 280 19.97 0.13 -5.28
N GLY A 281 20.01 -0.65 -6.36
CA GLY A 281 19.30 -1.92 -6.41
C GLY A 281 18.89 -2.35 -7.80
N ASN A 282 17.86 -3.18 -7.85
CA ASN A 282 17.36 -3.79 -9.08
C ASN A 282 15.86 -3.59 -9.22
N VAL A 283 15.42 -3.36 -10.46
CA VAL A 283 14.02 -3.33 -10.85
C VAL A 283 13.80 -4.35 -11.96
N ILE A 284 12.88 -5.29 -11.73
CA ILE A 284 12.36 -6.16 -12.78
C ILE A 284 11.02 -5.58 -13.24
N ARG A 285 10.86 -5.35 -14.54
CA ARG A 285 9.69 -4.69 -15.10
C ARG A 285 9.30 -5.27 -16.45
N PRO A 286 8.02 -5.20 -16.86
CA PRO A 286 7.61 -5.66 -18.18
C PRO A 286 8.38 -4.92 -19.27
N ALA A 287 8.65 -5.59 -20.39
CA ALA A 287 9.15 -4.91 -21.58
C ALA A 287 8.01 -4.09 -22.22
N ALA A 288 8.32 -2.90 -22.72
CA ALA A 288 7.35 -2.01 -23.37
C ALA A 288 6.60 -2.65 -24.57
N ASN A 289 7.18 -3.70 -25.17
CA ASN A 289 6.59 -4.46 -26.28
C ASN A 289 5.69 -5.63 -25.82
N GLY A 290 5.36 -5.74 -24.52
CA GLY A 290 4.48 -6.76 -23.96
C GLY A 290 5.07 -8.17 -23.85
N ASN A 291 6.38 -8.37 -24.13
CA ASN A 291 7.04 -9.63 -23.87
C ASN A 291 7.15 -9.88 -22.36
N ALA A 292 6.65 -11.02 -21.91
CA ALA A 292 6.47 -11.38 -20.50
C ALA A 292 7.78 -11.58 -19.68
N ALA A 293 8.93 -11.66 -20.31
CA ALA A 293 10.20 -11.74 -19.60
C ALA A 293 10.63 -10.35 -19.16
N GLY A 294 10.35 -10.04 -17.88
CA GLY A 294 10.85 -8.82 -17.25
C GLY A 294 12.38 -8.74 -17.36
N ARG A 295 12.89 -7.55 -17.70
CA ARG A 295 14.32 -7.31 -17.71
C ARG A 295 14.75 -6.86 -16.32
N ASP A 296 15.65 -7.61 -15.71
CA ASP A 296 16.38 -7.17 -14.51
C ASP A 296 17.28 -6.00 -14.89
N THR A 297 17.11 -4.88 -14.19
CA THR A 297 17.77 -3.61 -14.49
C THR A 297 18.32 -3.03 -13.22
N LEU A 298 19.64 -2.81 -13.16
CA LEU A 298 20.28 -2.04 -12.11
C LEU A 298 19.73 -0.61 -12.13
N VAL A 299 19.51 -0.05 -10.95
CA VAL A 299 19.05 1.33 -10.80
C VAL A 299 19.83 2.05 -9.70
N THR A 300 19.94 3.36 -9.86
CA THR A 300 20.40 4.28 -8.81
C THR A 300 19.46 5.45 -8.73
N GLY A 301 19.43 6.17 -7.61
CA GLY A 301 18.53 7.31 -7.49
C GLY A 301 18.51 7.93 -6.10
N MET A 302 17.44 8.67 -5.86
CA MET A 302 17.16 9.32 -4.58
C MET A 302 15.74 8.99 -4.14
N ALA A 303 15.58 8.73 -2.84
CA ALA A 303 14.29 8.46 -2.23
C ALA A 303 13.99 9.42 -1.07
N TRP A 304 12.73 9.42 -0.72
CA TRP A 304 12.13 10.03 0.46
C TRP A 304 11.42 8.93 1.24
N LEU A 305 11.53 8.92 2.56
CA LEU A 305 10.76 8.04 3.42
C LEU A 305 10.03 8.88 4.47
N ASP A 306 8.73 8.64 4.65
CA ASP A 306 7.92 9.12 5.76
C ASP A 306 7.57 7.99 6.70
N HIS A 307 7.65 8.27 8.00
CA HIS A 307 7.06 7.45 9.04
C HIS A 307 6.12 8.31 9.87
N GLU A 308 4.87 7.88 9.95
CA GLU A 308 3.83 8.68 10.58
C GLU A 308 2.82 7.80 11.29
N TRP A 309 2.41 8.18 12.51
CA TRP A 309 1.41 7.43 13.27
C TRP A 309 0.44 8.34 14.02
N SER A 310 -0.82 7.90 14.12
CA SER A 310 -1.88 8.67 14.75
C SER A 310 -3.09 7.81 15.10
N SER A 311 -3.97 8.38 15.92
CA SER A 311 -5.31 7.84 16.18
C SER A 311 -6.43 8.72 15.63
N THR A 312 -6.15 9.97 15.29
CA THR A 312 -7.13 10.94 14.76
C THR A 312 -6.43 11.89 13.79
N LEU A 313 -6.54 11.61 12.49
CA LEU A 313 -5.87 12.42 11.45
C LEU A 313 -6.76 13.47 10.84
N LEU A 314 -7.91 13.09 10.30
CA LEU A 314 -8.76 13.95 9.49
C LEU A 314 -10.08 14.25 10.18
N ASP A 315 -10.62 15.40 9.85
CA ASP A 315 -11.98 15.80 10.22
C ASP A 315 -13.00 15.14 9.30
N ALA A 316 -14.26 15.09 9.74
CA ALA A 316 -15.39 14.63 8.93
C ALA A 316 -15.61 15.49 7.67
N ASP A 317 -15.21 16.78 7.72
CA ASP A 317 -15.31 17.70 6.58
C ASP A 317 -14.13 17.58 5.59
N ALA A 318 -13.06 16.88 5.95
CA ALA A 318 -11.92 16.63 5.07
C ALA A 318 -12.27 15.56 4.04
N VAL A 319 -11.99 15.84 2.77
CA VAL A 319 -12.23 14.90 1.67
C VAL A 319 -10.96 14.23 1.14
N GLY A 320 -9.78 14.70 1.57
CA GLY A 320 -8.50 14.18 1.14
C GLY A 320 -7.39 15.18 1.38
N TRP A 321 -6.22 14.85 0.91
CA TRP A 321 -5.03 15.70 0.99
C TRP A 321 -4.24 15.71 -0.31
N ASP A 322 -3.44 16.73 -0.48
CA ASP A 322 -2.35 16.84 -1.42
C ASP A 322 -1.07 16.89 -0.59
N TRP A 323 -0.16 15.96 -0.82
CA TRP A 323 1.12 15.88 -0.12
C TRP A 323 2.27 15.82 -1.13
N LEU A 324 3.42 16.40 -0.80
CA LEU A 324 4.66 16.24 -1.56
C LEU A 324 5.88 16.14 -0.66
N GLY A 325 6.86 15.34 -1.12
CA GLY A 325 8.22 15.30 -0.61
C GLY A 325 9.22 15.49 -1.74
N ALA A 326 10.12 16.47 -1.61
CA ALA A 326 11.08 16.83 -2.66
C ALA A 326 12.52 16.77 -2.15
N ASN A 327 13.37 16.08 -2.93
CA ASN A 327 14.81 16.04 -2.80
C ASN A 327 15.42 17.03 -3.81
N LEU A 328 15.98 18.13 -3.32
CA LEU A 328 16.57 19.14 -4.19
C LEU A 328 18.06 18.85 -4.46
N THR A 329 18.52 19.26 -5.61
CA THR A 329 19.89 18.97 -6.10
C THR A 329 20.97 19.64 -5.28
N ASP A 330 20.66 20.73 -4.57
CA ASP A 330 21.57 21.40 -3.63
C ASP A 330 21.64 20.70 -2.26
N GLY A 331 20.93 19.60 -2.06
CA GLY A 331 20.81 18.86 -0.80
C GLY A 331 19.71 19.38 0.12
N SER A 332 18.97 20.41 -0.27
CA SER A 332 17.75 20.83 0.44
C SER A 332 16.65 19.77 0.36
N ALA A 333 15.76 19.80 1.33
CA ALA A 333 14.57 18.92 1.40
C ALA A 333 13.32 19.75 1.66
N LEU A 334 12.28 19.57 0.86
CA LEU A 334 11.00 20.23 1.02
C LEU A 334 9.88 19.22 1.19
N MET A 335 9.12 19.32 2.28
CA MET A 335 7.84 18.64 2.46
C MET A 335 6.74 19.70 2.49
N ALA A 336 5.60 19.44 1.85
CA ALA A 336 4.42 20.25 1.99
C ALA A 336 3.15 19.39 1.90
N PHE A 337 2.10 19.78 2.61
CA PHE A 337 0.79 19.16 2.45
C PHE A 337 -0.35 20.18 2.64
N LYS A 338 -1.49 19.82 2.06
CA LYS A 338 -2.76 20.53 2.21
C LYS A 338 -3.87 19.51 2.44
N VAL A 339 -4.57 19.59 3.57
CA VAL A 339 -5.82 18.86 3.81
C VAL A 339 -6.97 19.67 3.21
N ARG A 340 -7.78 19.04 2.36
CA ARG A 340 -8.84 19.70 1.58
C ARG A 340 -10.23 19.43 2.15
N ARG A 341 -11.06 20.46 2.13
CA ARG A 341 -12.50 20.36 2.32
C ARG A 341 -13.20 20.03 1.01
N ARG A 342 -14.50 19.69 1.11
CA ARG A 342 -15.34 19.37 -0.05
C ARG A 342 -15.44 20.51 -1.07
N ASP A 343 -15.37 21.75 -0.63
CA ASP A 343 -15.38 22.95 -1.47
C ASP A 343 -14.02 23.23 -2.17
N GLY A 344 -13.02 22.38 -1.93
CA GLY A 344 -11.67 22.51 -2.47
C GLY A 344 -10.75 23.43 -1.68
N HIS A 345 -11.27 24.18 -0.69
CA HIS A 345 -10.45 25.03 0.16
C HIS A 345 -9.60 24.20 1.13
N ALA A 346 -8.45 24.76 1.53
CA ALA A 346 -7.62 24.16 2.56
C ALA A 346 -8.32 24.22 3.92
N GLN A 347 -8.42 23.07 4.59
CA GLN A 347 -8.76 23.01 6.00
C GLN A 347 -7.52 23.28 6.85
N TRP A 348 -6.38 22.77 6.38
CA TRP A 348 -5.07 22.92 6.98
C TRP A 348 -4.00 22.77 5.91
N ALA A 349 -2.90 23.48 6.06
CA ALA A 349 -1.72 23.32 5.23
C ALA A 349 -0.46 23.54 6.06
N HIS A 350 0.62 22.91 5.66
CA HIS A 350 1.92 23.04 6.32
C HIS A 350 3.03 22.71 5.33
N ALA A 351 4.19 23.32 5.53
CA ALA A 351 5.40 22.93 4.83
C ALA A 351 6.63 23.06 5.71
N THR A 352 7.63 22.23 5.41
CA THR A 352 8.95 22.27 6.05
C THR A 352 10.02 22.28 4.96
N LEU A 353 10.88 23.28 4.98
CA LEU A 353 12.06 23.38 4.13
C LEU A 353 13.29 23.24 5.00
N ARG A 354 14.15 22.25 4.73
CA ARG A 354 15.48 22.14 5.29
C ARG A 354 16.50 22.49 4.20
N LYS A 355 17.37 23.43 4.50
CA LYS A 355 18.50 23.84 3.64
C LYS A 355 19.70 22.90 3.79
N PRO A 356 20.68 22.96 2.88
CA PRO A 356 21.87 22.11 2.95
C PRO A 356 22.71 22.29 4.24
N ASP A 357 22.66 23.48 4.83
CA ASP A 357 23.32 23.83 6.11
C ASP A 357 22.58 23.28 7.35
N GLY A 358 21.46 22.58 7.14
CA GLY A 358 20.60 22.05 8.21
C GLY A 358 19.56 23.04 8.75
N GLN A 359 19.55 24.31 8.29
CA GLN A 359 18.52 25.28 8.71
C GLN A 359 17.14 24.82 8.28
N ILE A 360 16.21 24.73 9.24
CA ILE A 360 14.84 24.32 9.02
C ILE A 360 13.92 25.55 9.12
N THR A 361 13.09 25.73 8.10
CA THR A 361 12.00 26.73 8.09
C THR A 361 10.67 25.99 7.98
N ARG A 362 9.73 26.32 8.86
CA ARG A 362 8.35 25.79 8.88
C ARG A 362 7.38 26.87 8.44
N PHE A 363 6.41 26.49 7.61
CA PHE A 363 5.40 27.39 7.06
C PHE A 363 4.03 26.93 7.53
N GLY A 364 3.29 27.85 8.15
CA GLY A 364 1.93 27.60 8.60
C GLY A 364 0.89 27.69 7.48
N PRO A 365 -0.41 27.48 7.82
CA PRO A 365 -1.50 27.38 6.85
C PRO A 365 -1.60 28.54 5.87
N ASP A 366 -1.40 29.77 6.33
CA ASP A 366 -1.52 30.99 5.50
C ASP A 366 -0.31 31.19 4.54
N GLN A 367 0.76 30.43 4.75
CA GLN A 367 1.99 30.54 3.99
C GLN A 367 2.14 29.45 2.94
N VAL A 368 1.23 28.48 2.90
CA VAL A 368 1.29 27.32 1.99
C VAL A 368 0.06 27.31 1.11
N ASP A 369 0.29 27.23 -0.21
CA ASP A 369 -0.79 27.13 -1.18
C ASP A 369 -0.41 26.17 -2.32
N PHE A 370 -1.39 25.39 -2.79
CA PHE A 370 -1.29 24.45 -3.91
C PHE A 370 -2.22 24.92 -5.01
N THR A 371 -1.65 25.47 -6.07
CA THR A 371 -2.39 25.99 -7.22
C THR A 371 -2.21 25.07 -8.43
N PRO A 372 -3.27 24.43 -8.96
CA PRO A 372 -3.19 23.61 -10.16
C PRO A 372 -2.73 24.40 -11.39
N ILE A 373 -1.81 23.81 -12.18
CA ILE A 373 -1.42 24.31 -13.52
C ILE A 373 -2.12 23.47 -14.58
N ARG A 374 -2.10 22.13 -14.43
CA ARG A 374 -2.65 21.21 -15.39
C ARG A 374 -3.34 20.04 -14.67
N THR A 375 -4.46 19.62 -15.23
CA THR A 375 -5.27 18.52 -14.71
C THR A 375 -5.28 17.39 -15.73
N TRP A 376 -5.14 16.16 -15.24
CA TRP A 376 -5.34 14.94 -16.01
C TRP A 376 -6.60 14.22 -15.53
N ARG A 377 -7.39 13.71 -16.49
CA ARG A 377 -8.59 12.92 -16.19
C ARG A 377 -8.31 11.45 -16.41
N SER A 378 -8.51 10.65 -15.37
CA SER A 378 -8.34 9.20 -15.45
C SER A 378 -9.36 8.56 -16.39
N PRO A 379 -8.91 7.73 -17.34
CA PRO A 379 -9.82 6.95 -18.19
C PRO A 379 -10.50 5.79 -17.44
N ARG A 380 -9.99 5.42 -16.25
CA ARG A 380 -10.49 4.29 -15.44
C ARG A 380 -11.55 4.70 -14.44
N THR A 381 -11.33 5.79 -13.72
CA THR A 381 -12.21 6.26 -12.64
C THR A 381 -12.99 7.51 -13.01
N SER A 382 -12.60 8.20 -14.09
CA SER A 382 -13.07 9.55 -14.44
C SER A 382 -12.69 10.63 -13.43
N ALA A 383 -11.90 10.32 -12.41
CA ALA A 383 -11.35 11.30 -11.49
C ALA A 383 -10.44 12.30 -12.22
N SER A 384 -10.44 13.54 -11.74
CA SER A 384 -9.61 14.60 -12.32
C SER A 384 -8.57 15.03 -11.28
N TYR A 385 -7.30 14.77 -11.58
CA TYR A 385 -6.17 15.04 -10.70
C TYR A 385 -5.39 16.25 -11.21
N PRO A 386 -5.06 17.23 -10.35
CA PRO A 386 -4.17 18.33 -10.70
C PRO A 386 -2.71 17.85 -10.69
N VAL A 387 -2.30 17.19 -11.76
CA VAL A 387 -1.01 16.50 -11.88
C VAL A 387 0.18 17.42 -12.10
N SER A 388 -0.02 18.71 -12.39
CA SER A 388 1.03 19.71 -12.41
C SER A 388 0.58 20.88 -11.56
N MET A 389 1.44 21.33 -10.64
CA MET A 389 1.09 22.34 -9.63
C MET A 389 2.17 23.39 -9.42
N LYS A 390 1.74 24.59 -9.03
CA LYS A 390 2.58 25.54 -8.29
C LYS A 390 2.29 25.41 -6.81
N VAL A 391 3.34 25.26 -6.02
CA VAL A 391 3.27 25.22 -4.56
C VAL A 391 4.05 26.39 -4.00
N ARG A 392 3.34 27.27 -3.29
CA ARG A 392 3.92 28.41 -2.56
C ARG A 392 4.25 27.97 -1.13
N THR A 393 5.46 28.27 -0.66
CA THR A 393 5.92 28.07 0.71
C THR A 393 6.57 29.36 1.19
N GLY A 394 5.82 30.18 1.92
CA GLY A 394 6.24 31.52 2.28
C GLY A 394 6.50 32.41 1.05
N PRO A 395 7.75 32.94 0.88
CA PRO A 395 8.12 33.75 -0.29
C PRO A 395 8.51 32.92 -1.51
N LEU A 396 8.66 31.60 -1.39
CA LEU A 396 9.14 30.73 -2.47
C LEU A 396 7.96 30.11 -3.21
N THR A 397 8.08 30.00 -4.54
CA THR A 397 7.11 29.29 -5.38
C THR A 397 7.85 28.23 -6.19
N TRP A 398 7.40 27.01 -6.08
CA TRP A 398 7.94 25.83 -6.76
C TRP A 398 6.92 25.36 -7.80
N GLN A 399 7.41 24.82 -8.91
CA GLN A 399 6.57 24.15 -9.90
C GLN A 399 6.91 22.66 -9.90
N PHE A 400 5.85 21.85 -9.90
CA PHE A 400 5.92 20.40 -9.96
C PHE A 400 5.28 19.93 -11.26
N ASP A 401 6.02 19.13 -12.02
CA ASP A 401 5.57 18.57 -13.30
C ASP A 401 5.79 17.05 -13.31
N PRO A 402 4.75 16.25 -13.62
CA PRO A 402 4.81 14.81 -13.49
C PRO A 402 5.74 14.16 -14.50
N LEU A 403 6.37 13.05 -14.11
CA LEU A 403 7.13 12.18 -15.00
C LEU A 403 6.26 11.66 -16.14
N MET A 404 4.99 11.34 -15.81
CA MET A 404 3.91 11.00 -16.76
C MET A 404 2.56 11.28 -16.09
N ASP A 405 1.49 11.46 -16.85
CA ASP A 405 0.18 11.84 -16.31
C ASP A 405 -0.55 10.70 -15.63
N ASP A 406 -0.48 9.49 -16.19
CA ASP A 406 -1.20 8.33 -15.67
C ASP A 406 -0.40 7.63 -14.54
N GLN A 407 -0.47 8.22 -13.34
CA GLN A 407 0.09 7.66 -12.13
C GLN A 407 -1.00 7.37 -11.08
N GLU A 408 -2.20 7.02 -11.54
CA GLU A 408 -3.32 6.63 -10.66
C GLU A 408 -3.14 5.22 -10.10
N LEU A 409 -3.28 5.08 -8.77
CA LEU A 409 -3.21 3.84 -8.01
C LEU A 409 -4.60 3.47 -7.49
N ASP A 410 -5.09 2.28 -7.87
CA ASP A 410 -6.36 1.73 -7.41
C ASP A 410 -6.15 0.75 -6.26
N SER A 411 -6.33 1.22 -5.02
CA SER A 411 -6.19 0.42 -3.81
C SER A 411 -7.53 -0.03 -3.20
N ARG A 412 -8.60 -0.05 -3.99
CA ARG A 412 -9.94 -0.40 -3.48
C ARG A 412 -10.04 -1.80 -2.88
N GLN A 413 -9.17 -2.72 -3.25
CA GLN A 413 -9.16 -4.08 -2.70
C GLN A 413 -8.56 -4.15 -1.29
N SER A 414 -7.76 -3.18 -0.89
CA SER A 414 -7.08 -3.13 0.41
C SER A 414 -7.60 -2.00 1.30
N THR A 415 -7.57 -0.76 0.83
CA THR A 415 -7.96 0.43 1.60
C THR A 415 -9.31 1.02 1.21
N GLY A 416 -9.90 0.57 0.10
CA GLY A 416 -11.14 1.12 -0.44
C GLY A 416 -10.97 2.41 -1.24
N ALA A 417 -9.74 2.93 -1.38
CA ALA A 417 -9.43 4.21 -1.98
C ALA A 417 -8.85 4.10 -3.40
N VAL A 418 -8.95 5.20 -4.14
CA VAL A 418 -8.18 5.45 -5.36
C VAL A 418 -7.51 6.81 -5.20
N TYR A 419 -6.22 6.88 -5.49
CA TYR A 419 -5.44 8.10 -5.37
C TYR A 419 -4.39 8.18 -6.50
N TRP A 420 -3.78 9.33 -6.66
CA TRP A 420 -2.72 9.55 -7.64
C TRP A 420 -1.39 9.66 -6.91
N GLU A 421 -0.40 8.90 -7.37
CA GLU A 421 0.93 8.72 -6.78
C GLU A 421 1.98 8.98 -7.85
N GLY A 422 2.55 10.17 -7.87
CA GLY A 422 3.35 10.61 -8.99
C GLY A 422 4.77 11.05 -8.67
N ALA A 423 5.73 10.49 -9.42
CA ALA A 423 7.08 11.04 -9.52
C ALA A 423 7.05 12.36 -10.31
N GLU A 424 7.69 13.40 -9.74
CA GLU A 424 7.64 14.79 -10.22
C GLU A 424 9.03 15.36 -10.43
N ARG A 425 9.18 16.24 -11.43
CA ARG A 425 10.30 17.18 -11.52
C ARG A 425 9.95 18.45 -10.77
N VAL A 426 10.91 19.00 -10.05
CA VAL A 426 10.75 20.27 -9.33
C VAL A 426 11.53 21.34 -10.05
N SER A 427 10.87 22.47 -10.32
CA SER A 427 11.55 23.65 -10.88
C SER A 427 11.17 24.93 -10.11
N ARG A 428 12.03 25.94 -10.21
CA ARG A 428 11.77 27.30 -9.71
C ARG A 428 12.30 28.31 -10.71
N GLU A 429 11.43 29.24 -11.11
CA GLU A 429 11.78 30.28 -12.09
C GLU A 429 12.33 29.70 -13.42
N GLY A 430 11.82 28.50 -13.81
CA GLY A 430 12.23 27.80 -15.02
C GLY A 430 13.53 27.00 -14.90
N VAL A 431 14.17 26.97 -13.73
CA VAL A 431 15.38 26.17 -13.46
C VAL A 431 14.96 24.88 -12.74
N GLU A 432 15.42 23.73 -13.22
CA GLU A 432 15.22 22.44 -12.54
C GLU A 432 15.99 22.43 -11.22
N MET A 433 15.28 22.12 -10.15
CA MET A 433 15.79 22.13 -8.77
C MET A 433 15.94 20.74 -8.18
N GLY A 434 15.37 19.69 -8.78
CA GLY A 434 15.43 18.33 -8.27
C GLY A 434 14.18 17.51 -8.59
N HIS A 435 13.93 16.49 -7.77
CA HIS A 435 12.84 15.56 -7.95
C HIS A 435 11.98 15.46 -6.69
N ALA A 436 10.70 15.15 -6.90
CA ALA A 436 9.72 15.00 -5.85
C ALA A 436 8.80 13.79 -6.09
N TYR A 437 7.97 13.54 -5.11
CA TYR A 437 6.80 12.68 -5.24
C TYR A 437 5.58 13.45 -4.75
N LEU A 438 4.48 13.39 -5.50
CA LEU A 438 3.22 14.06 -5.21
C LEU A 438 2.14 13.01 -4.99
N GLU A 439 1.43 13.10 -3.87
CA GLU A 439 0.27 12.25 -3.54
C GLU A 439 -1.00 13.09 -3.54
N LEU A 440 -2.04 12.62 -4.25
CA LEU A 440 -3.33 13.29 -4.38
C LEU A 440 -4.46 12.32 -3.99
N THR A 441 -5.07 12.52 -2.83
CA THR A 441 -6.14 11.65 -2.31
C THR A 441 -7.51 12.31 -2.38
N GLY A 442 -8.59 11.51 -2.37
CA GLY A 442 -9.97 11.99 -2.28
C GLY A 442 -10.52 12.64 -3.56
N TYR A 443 -9.85 12.54 -4.69
CA TYR A 443 -10.33 13.06 -5.98
C TYR A 443 -11.30 12.09 -6.68
N ALA A 444 -11.11 10.79 -6.54
CA ALA A 444 -12.00 9.77 -7.09
C ALA A 444 -13.33 9.68 -6.34
N ASP A 445 -13.30 9.89 -5.03
CA ASP A 445 -14.48 9.77 -4.18
C ASP A 445 -15.39 11.01 -4.26
N ALA A 446 -14.84 12.19 -4.52
CA ALA A 446 -15.59 13.43 -4.69
C ALA A 446 -16.60 13.35 -5.86
N GLN A 447 -16.31 12.57 -6.90
CA GLN A 447 -17.23 12.37 -8.02
C GLN A 447 -18.39 11.43 -7.71
N ARG A 448 -18.21 10.43 -6.82
CA ARG A 448 -19.30 9.54 -6.39
C ARG A 448 -20.31 10.25 -5.51
N ALA A 449 -19.89 11.20 -4.68
CA ALA A 449 -20.76 11.98 -3.81
C ALA A 449 -21.67 12.97 -4.57
N GLY A 450 -21.37 13.28 -5.85
CA GLY A 450 -22.20 14.14 -6.70
C GLY A 450 -23.17 13.40 -7.63
N GLN A 451 -23.22 12.07 -7.55
CA GLN A 451 -24.09 11.22 -8.38
C GLN A 451 -25.27 10.60 -7.62
N HIS A 452 -25.52 11.03 -6.37
CA HIS A 452 -26.66 10.61 -5.54
C HIS A 452 -27.64 11.75 -5.31
#